data_90c37160433f0bb5aa75e7a389efda96
#
_entry.id   90c37160433f0bb5aa75e7a389efda96
#
_cell.length_a   1.000
_cell.length_b   1.000
_cell.length_c   1.000
_cell.angle_alpha   90.00
_cell.angle_beta   90.00
_cell.angle_gamma   90.00
#
_symmetry.space_group_name_H-M   'P 1'
#
loop_
_entity.id
_entity.type
_entity.pdbx_description
1 polymer ?
#
loop_
_entity_poly.entity_id
_entity_poly.type
_entity_poly.pdbx_seq_one_letter_code
_entity_poly.pdbx_strand_id
1 'polypeptide(L)'
;MIRAARGFTLLETLVSLAVLSVGLLGAAALLLDSLRTHAGALRRVEASSLVRDMADRIRANPRGGVHYDTVSSRPDAAAASACRESSGCDIAQLAAEDLVYFESAARALFPHSSHTRVEYAPATGPAAPARYLITLRWSDARNDTGTDSVALQVLAQPPVAG
;
A
#
# COMPACT_ATOMS: atom_id res chain seq x y z
N MET A 1 -53.23 14.09 49.24
CA MET A 1 -51.77 14.22 49.39
C MET A 1 -51.22 14.84 48.10
N ILE A 2 -50.88 16.13 48.09
CA ILE A 2 -50.30 16.84 46.95
C ILE A 2 -48.81 16.62 47.01
N ARG A 3 -48.27 15.84 46.04
CA ARG A 3 -46.81 15.70 45.87
C ARG A 3 -46.25 17.04 45.36
N ALA A 4 -45.42 17.70 46.14
CA ALA A 4 -44.68 18.87 45.70
C ALA A 4 -43.76 18.50 44.54
N ALA A 5 -44.00 19.06 43.36
CA ALA A 5 -43.11 18.93 42.21
C ALA A 5 -41.84 19.71 42.53
N ARG A 6 -40.69 19.02 42.61
CA ARG A 6 -39.37 19.64 42.71
C ARG A 6 -39.02 20.20 41.34
N GLY A 7 -38.90 21.50 41.25
CA GLY A 7 -38.42 22.17 40.05
C GLY A 7 -36.89 22.08 39.93
N PHE A 8 -36.38 21.98 38.72
CA PHE A 8 -34.93 22.02 38.42
C PHE A 8 -34.40 23.46 38.71
N THR A 9 -33.23 23.52 39.33
CA THR A 9 -32.54 24.81 39.54
C THR A 9 -31.76 25.20 38.27
N LEU A 10 -31.62 26.54 38.04
CA LEU A 10 -30.79 27.06 36.94
C LEU A 10 -29.33 26.54 37.00
N LEU A 11 -28.81 26.35 38.20
CA LEU A 11 -27.46 25.76 38.38
C LEU A 11 -27.38 24.33 37.90
N GLU A 12 -28.40 23.51 38.17
CA GLU A 12 -28.45 22.12 37.76
C GLU A 12 -28.48 21.94 36.24
N THR A 13 -29.25 22.81 35.55
CA THR A 13 -29.27 22.82 34.07
C THR A 13 -27.94 23.28 33.47
N LEU A 14 -27.28 24.28 34.07
CA LEU A 14 -25.95 24.73 33.66
C LEU A 14 -24.89 23.64 33.81
N VAL A 15 -24.85 22.97 34.95
CA VAL A 15 -23.92 21.87 35.21
C VAL A 15 -24.17 20.70 34.26
N SER A 16 -25.44 20.34 34.04
CA SER A 16 -25.82 19.28 33.11
C SER A 16 -25.38 19.56 31.66
N LEU A 17 -25.57 20.82 31.22
CA LEU A 17 -25.10 21.26 29.88
C LEU A 17 -23.57 21.26 29.79
N ALA A 18 -22.86 21.66 30.84
CA ALA A 18 -21.40 21.64 30.85
C ALA A 18 -20.87 20.18 30.75
N VAL A 19 -21.41 19.25 31.54
CA VAL A 19 -21.02 17.83 31.50
C VAL A 19 -21.35 17.24 30.15
N LEU A 20 -22.53 17.52 29.60
CA LEU A 20 -22.92 17.05 28.27
C LEU A 20 -21.97 17.57 27.19
N SER A 21 -21.58 18.84 27.24
CA SER A 21 -20.65 19.43 26.27
C SER A 21 -19.27 18.77 26.30
N VAL A 22 -18.73 18.55 27.50
CA VAL A 22 -17.44 17.85 27.67
C VAL A 22 -17.53 16.41 27.15
N GLY A 23 -18.64 15.72 27.44
CA GLY A 23 -18.88 14.36 26.96
C GLY A 23 -18.94 14.28 25.43
N LEU A 24 -19.64 15.21 24.79
CA LEU A 24 -19.72 15.27 23.33
C LEU A 24 -18.38 15.60 22.68
N LEU A 25 -17.60 16.50 23.26
CA LEU A 25 -16.25 16.82 22.76
C LEU A 25 -15.31 15.60 22.87
N GLY A 26 -15.39 14.85 23.97
CA GLY A 26 -14.64 13.61 24.14
C GLY A 26 -15.02 12.55 23.10
N ALA A 27 -16.32 12.35 22.86
CA ALA A 27 -16.81 11.43 21.84
C ALA A 27 -16.36 11.83 20.42
N ALA A 28 -16.42 13.14 20.11
CA ALA A 28 -15.96 13.66 18.82
C ALA A 28 -14.45 13.43 18.61
N ALA A 29 -13.63 13.64 19.65
CA ALA A 29 -12.19 13.37 19.57
C ALA A 29 -11.88 11.90 19.27
N LEU A 30 -12.57 10.97 19.95
CA LEU A 30 -12.42 9.52 19.70
C LEU A 30 -12.85 9.13 18.28
N LEU A 31 -13.94 9.71 17.77
CA LEU A 31 -14.39 9.47 16.40
C LEU A 31 -13.35 9.92 15.37
N LEU A 32 -12.77 11.11 15.56
CA LEU A 32 -11.72 11.62 14.66
C LEU A 32 -10.47 10.74 14.69
N ASP A 33 -10.06 10.24 15.84
CA ASP A 33 -8.92 9.33 15.95
C ASP A 33 -9.21 7.98 15.27
N SER A 34 -10.40 7.45 15.46
CA SER A 34 -10.87 6.24 14.76
C SER A 34 -10.84 6.41 13.24
N LEU A 35 -11.35 7.52 12.71
CA LEU A 35 -11.33 7.80 11.27
C LEU A 35 -9.90 7.90 10.70
N ARG A 36 -8.97 8.49 11.45
CA ARG A 36 -7.56 8.56 11.06
C ARG A 36 -6.92 7.17 10.98
N THR A 37 -7.17 6.34 11.97
CA THR A 37 -6.66 4.97 12.01
C THR A 37 -7.22 4.13 10.86
N HIS A 38 -8.51 4.24 10.57
CA HIS A 38 -9.14 3.57 9.43
C HIS A 38 -8.54 4.00 8.09
N ALA A 39 -8.29 5.29 7.88
CA ALA A 39 -7.67 5.77 6.66
C ALA A 39 -6.25 5.20 6.44
N GLY A 40 -5.46 5.07 7.50
CA GLY A 40 -4.15 4.42 7.45
C GLY A 40 -4.24 2.92 7.12
N ALA A 41 -5.20 2.22 7.71
CA ALA A 41 -5.43 0.80 7.44
C ALA A 41 -5.83 0.56 5.98
N LEU A 42 -6.72 1.36 5.41
CA LEU A 42 -7.12 1.28 4.00
C LEU A 42 -5.92 1.44 3.06
N ARG A 43 -5.05 2.42 3.30
CA ARG A 43 -3.83 2.62 2.50
C ARG A 43 -2.89 1.41 2.52
N ARG A 44 -2.76 0.74 3.67
CA ARG A 44 -1.97 -0.50 3.77
C ARG A 44 -2.59 -1.65 2.99
N VAL A 45 -3.91 -1.76 2.96
CA VAL A 45 -4.62 -2.75 2.14
C VAL A 45 -4.39 -2.48 0.65
N GLU A 46 -4.51 -1.23 0.19
CA GLU A 46 -4.25 -0.83 -1.19
C GLU A 46 -2.78 -1.10 -1.58
N ALA A 47 -1.82 -0.75 -0.73
CA ALA A 47 -0.41 -1.06 -0.94
C ALA A 47 -0.15 -2.56 -1.04
N SER A 48 -0.78 -3.35 -0.16
CA SER A 48 -0.65 -4.81 -0.17
C SER A 48 -1.26 -5.43 -1.43
N SER A 49 -2.38 -4.89 -1.91
CA SER A 49 -3.00 -5.31 -3.16
C SER A 49 -2.10 -5.04 -4.36
N LEU A 50 -1.49 -3.85 -4.42
CA LEU A 50 -0.57 -3.48 -5.51
C LEU A 50 0.70 -4.34 -5.53
N VAL A 51 1.26 -4.65 -4.36
CA VAL A 51 2.43 -5.55 -4.26
C VAL A 51 2.09 -6.99 -4.68
N ARG A 52 0.87 -7.46 -4.37
CA ARG A 52 0.39 -8.77 -4.82
C ARG A 52 0.14 -8.80 -6.33
N ASP A 53 -0.46 -7.75 -6.90
CA ASP A 53 -0.62 -7.63 -8.36
C ASP A 53 0.73 -7.72 -9.08
N MET A 54 1.75 -7.01 -8.58
CA MET A 54 3.10 -7.12 -9.11
C MET A 54 3.68 -8.53 -8.99
N ALA A 55 3.42 -9.22 -7.87
CA ALA A 55 3.84 -10.61 -7.68
C ALA A 55 3.18 -11.55 -8.69
N ASP A 56 1.90 -11.34 -9.00
CA ASP A 56 1.19 -12.16 -9.98
C ASP A 56 1.66 -11.90 -11.41
N ARG A 57 2.01 -10.66 -11.74
CA ARG A 57 2.66 -10.30 -13.03
C ARG A 57 4.02 -10.98 -13.19
N ILE A 58 4.84 -10.97 -12.14
CA ILE A 58 6.12 -11.71 -12.15
C ILE A 58 5.89 -13.20 -12.36
N ARG A 59 4.88 -13.79 -11.72
CA ARG A 59 4.53 -15.21 -11.92
C ARG A 59 4.04 -15.52 -13.34
N ALA A 60 3.33 -14.57 -13.96
CA ALA A 60 2.89 -14.69 -15.34
C ALA A 60 4.04 -14.62 -16.37
N ASN A 61 5.19 -14.04 -15.97
CA ASN A 61 6.40 -13.95 -16.79
C ASN A 61 7.58 -14.69 -16.11
N PRO A 62 7.56 -16.02 -16.00
CA PRO A 62 8.56 -16.79 -15.24
C PRO A 62 9.99 -16.72 -15.79
N ARG A 63 10.14 -16.28 -17.06
CA ARG A 63 11.44 -16.06 -17.70
C ARG A 63 11.99 -14.66 -17.49
N GLY A 64 11.22 -13.75 -16.85
CA GLY A 64 11.60 -12.35 -16.63
C GLY A 64 12.91 -12.17 -15.88
N GLY A 65 13.13 -12.98 -14.84
CA GLY A 65 14.43 -13.04 -14.14
C GLY A 65 14.96 -11.66 -13.75
N VAL A 66 16.20 -11.42 -14.17
CA VAL A 66 16.92 -10.15 -13.90
C VAL A 66 16.26 -8.91 -14.53
N HIS A 67 15.37 -9.06 -15.51
CA HIS A 67 14.67 -7.93 -16.12
C HIS A 67 13.69 -7.24 -15.15
N TYR A 68 13.28 -7.92 -14.06
CA TYR A 68 12.52 -7.32 -12.99
C TYR A 68 13.38 -6.65 -11.90
N ASP A 69 14.71 -6.76 -11.96
CA ASP A 69 15.57 -6.20 -10.93
C ASP A 69 15.74 -4.68 -11.09
N THR A 70 15.13 -3.92 -10.18
CA THR A 70 15.22 -2.45 -10.16
C THR A 70 16.42 -1.93 -9.34
N VAL A 71 17.20 -2.82 -8.73
CA VAL A 71 18.41 -2.45 -7.98
C VAL A 71 19.54 -2.14 -8.95
N SER A 72 19.66 -2.96 -9.99
CA SER A 72 20.72 -2.86 -10.99
C SER A 72 20.37 -1.92 -12.13
N SER A 73 19.08 -1.72 -12.42
CA SER A 73 18.61 -0.86 -13.51
C SER A 73 17.26 -0.21 -13.21
N ARG A 74 17.07 0.97 -13.77
CA ARG A 74 15.76 1.65 -13.73
C ARG A 74 14.82 1.02 -14.76
N PRO A 75 13.49 0.98 -14.51
CA PRO A 75 12.53 0.54 -15.51
C PRO A 75 12.66 1.31 -16.82
N ASP A 76 12.74 0.61 -17.93
CA ASP A 76 12.86 1.21 -19.27
C ASP A 76 11.48 1.57 -19.82
N ALA A 77 11.14 2.86 -19.75
CA ALA A 77 9.88 3.37 -20.23
C ALA A 77 9.72 3.24 -21.76
N ALA A 78 10.82 3.22 -22.52
CA ALA A 78 10.79 3.02 -23.98
C ALA A 78 10.45 1.57 -24.31
N ALA A 79 11.05 0.60 -23.61
CA ALA A 79 10.71 -0.81 -23.75
C ALA A 79 9.26 -1.10 -23.36
N ALA A 80 8.76 -0.46 -22.30
CA ALA A 80 7.36 -0.54 -21.87
C ALA A 80 6.38 0.00 -22.92
N SER A 81 6.69 1.16 -23.56
CA SER A 81 5.83 1.72 -24.62
C SER A 81 5.84 0.85 -25.87
N ALA A 82 6.97 0.30 -26.24
CA ALA A 82 7.09 -0.63 -27.37
C ALA A 82 6.22 -1.89 -27.16
N CYS A 83 6.11 -2.37 -25.91
CA CYS A 83 5.23 -3.49 -25.58
C CYS A 83 3.76 -3.18 -25.84
N ARG A 84 3.30 -1.96 -25.54
CA ARG A 84 1.89 -1.56 -25.76
C ARG A 84 1.54 -1.33 -27.23
N GLU A 85 2.51 -0.97 -28.05
CA GLU A 85 2.31 -0.65 -29.47
C GLU A 85 2.44 -1.87 -30.37
N SER A 86 3.06 -2.95 -29.90
CA SER A 86 3.31 -4.17 -30.66
C SER A 86 2.22 -5.22 -30.48
N SER A 87 2.09 -6.11 -31.45
CA SER A 87 1.19 -7.27 -31.37
C SER A 87 1.67 -8.38 -30.41
N GLY A 88 2.82 -8.18 -29.76
CA GLY A 88 3.40 -9.07 -28.77
C GLY A 88 4.64 -8.45 -28.16
N CYS A 89 4.91 -8.78 -26.90
CA CYS A 89 6.08 -8.30 -26.15
C CYS A 89 7.09 -9.40 -26.01
N ASP A 90 8.37 -9.07 -26.05
CA ASP A 90 9.38 -9.96 -25.53
C ASP A 90 9.41 -9.95 -23.99
N ILE A 91 10.19 -10.85 -23.42
CA ILE A 91 10.28 -11.06 -21.97
C ILE A 91 10.72 -9.79 -21.23
N ALA A 92 11.68 -9.05 -21.79
CA ALA A 92 12.24 -7.84 -21.19
C ALA A 92 11.27 -6.67 -21.31
N GLN A 93 10.61 -6.52 -22.47
CA GLN A 93 9.58 -5.50 -22.69
C GLN A 93 8.39 -5.69 -21.75
N LEU A 94 7.94 -6.94 -21.55
CA LEU A 94 6.87 -7.24 -20.61
C LEU A 94 7.27 -6.91 -19.18
N ALA A 95 8.49 -7.25 -18.76
CA ALA A 95 8.99 -6.89 -17.43
C ALA A 95 9.11 -5.37 -17.25
N ALA A 96 9.54 -4.63 -18.27
CA ALA A 96 9.60 -3.18 -18.24
C ALA A 96 8.19 -2.54 -18.10
N GLU A 97 7.19 -3.07 -18.83
CA GLU A 97 5.81 -2.62 -18.75
C GLU A 97 5.23 -2.85 -17.35
N ASP A 98 5.44 -4.03 -16.77
CA ASP A 98 4.98 -4.37 -15.43
C ASP A 98 5.62 -3.45 -14.37
N LEU A 99 6.91 -3.14 -14.49
CA LEU A 99 7.61 -2.26 -13.57
C LEU A 99 7.14 -0.80 -13.69
N VAL A 100 6.94 -0.30 -14.93
CA VAL A 100 6.41 1.04 -15.17
C VAL A 100 4.98 1.16 -14.65
N TYR A 101 4.16 0.14 -14.85
CA TYR A 101 2.82 0.07 -14.28
C TYR A 101 2.87 0.13 -12.74
N PHE A 102 3.70 -0.70 -12.10
CA PHE A 102 3.84 -0.76 -10.66
C PHE A 102 4.26 0.61 -10.08
N GLU A 103 5.25 1.27 -10.70
CA GLU A 103 5.70 2.60 -10.29
C GLU A 103 4.61 3.66 -10.46
N SER A 104 3.89 3.65 -11.59
CA SER A 104 2.83 4.63 -11.88
C SER A 104 1.62 4.45 -10.95
N ALA A 105 1.21 3.21 -10.68
CA ALA A 105 0.13 2.90 -9.74
C ALA A 105 0.50 3.28 -8.30
N ALA A 106 1.74 3.03 -7.89
CA ALA A 106 2.24 3.46 -6.58
C ALA A 106 2.22 4.98 -6.43
N ARG A 107 2.61 5.74 -7.46
CA ARG A 107 2.53 7.21 -7.45
C ARG A 107 1.09 7.72 -7.42
N ALA A 108 0.16 7.05 -8.07
CA ALA A 108 -1.25 7.42 -8.06
C ALA A 108 -1.87 7.23 -6.66
N LEU A 109 -1.51 6.15 -5.95
CA LEU A 109 -1.97 5.89 -4.59
C LEU A 109 -1.27 6.76 -3.54
N PHE A 110 0.02 7.05 -3.72
CA PHE A 110 0.88 7.76 -2.78
C PHE A 110 1.65 8.91 -3.46
N PRO A 111 0.95 9.99 -3.83
CA PRO A 111 1.50 11.05 -4.68
C PRO A 111 2.66 11.84 -4.05
N HIS A 112 2.75 11.90 -2.73
CA HIS A 112 3.76 12.72 -2.05
C HIS A 112 5.12 12.02 -1.91
N SER A 113 5.14 10.74 -1.67
CA SER A 113 6.38 9.95 -1.74
C SER A 113 6.07 8.46 -1.80
N SER A 114 6.38 7.84 -2.92
CA SER A 114 6.34 6.39 -3.08
C SER A 114 7.65 5.91 -3.68
N HIS A 115 8.17 4.82 -3.14
CA HIS A 115 9.33 4.13 -3.67
C HIS A 115 8.98 2.67 -3.88
N THR A 116 9.03 2.26 -5.12
CA THR A 116 8.89 0.86 -5.52
C THR A 116 10.27 0.24 -5.71
N ARG A 117 10.43 -1.00 -5.30
CA ARG A 117 11.66 -1.76 -5.48
C ARG A 117 11.35 -3.22 -5.69
N VAL A 118 11.97 -3.82 -6.68
CA VAL A 118 11.98 -5.24 -6.92
C VAL A 118 13.43 -5.69 -6.94
N GLU A 119 13.78 -6.62 -6.08
CA GLU A 119 15.12 -7.21 -6.01
C GLU A 119 15.05 -8.66 -6.48
N TYR A 120 15.87 -9.02 -7.45
CA TYR A 120 15.97 -10.36 -7.95
C TYR A 120 17.21 -11.06 -7.38
N ALA A 121 17.02 -12.22 -6.77
CA ALA A 121 18.09 -13.09 -6.35
C ALA A 121 18.03 -14.38 -7.20
N PRO A 122 19.05 -14.66 -8.04
CA PRO A 122 19.09 -15.86 -8.87
C PRO A 122 19.17 -17.13 -8.02
N ALA A 123 18.75 -18.25 -8.58
CA ALA A 123 18.92 -19.55 -7.95
C ALA A 123 20.41 -19.86 -7.80
N THR A 124 20.82 -20.31 -6.62
CA THR A 124 22.20 -20.76 -6.35
C THR A 124 22.31 -22.26 -6.21
N GLY A 125 21.20 -23.00 -6.40
CA GLY A 125 21.15 -24.46 -6.35
C GLY A 125 19.72 -24.97 -6.17
N PRO A 126 19.52 -26.29 -6.16
CA PRO A 126 18.19 -26.90 -5.99
C PRO A 126 17.51 -26.55 -4.67
N ALA A 127 18.28 -26.29 -3.63
CA ALA A 127 17.79 -25.89 -2.30
C ALA A 127 17.56 -24.40 -2.15
N ALA A 128 18.00 -23.58 -3.10
CA ALA A 128 17.90 -22.12 -3.08
C ALA A 128 17.35 -21.62 -4.42
N PRO A 129 16.03 -21.72 -4.64
CA PRO A 129 15.38 -21.25 -5.85
C PRO A 129 15.53 -19.74 -6.01
N ALA A 130 15.44 -19.24 -7.23
CA ALA A 130 15.38 -17.81 -7.50
C ALA A 130 14.18 -17.18 -6.78
N ARG A 131 14.35 -15.95 -6.34
CA ARG A 131 13.34 -15.23 -5.56
C ARG A 131 13.32 -13.77 -5.93
N TYR A 132 12.17 -13.15 -5.72
CA TYR A 132 11.98 -11.70 -5.80
C TYR A 132 11.56 -11.16 -4.46
N LEU A 133 12.09 -10.02 -4.10
CA LEU A 133 11.61 -9.20 -2.98
C LEU A 133 10.98 -7.94 -3.55
N ILE A 134 9.67 -7.85 -3.47
CA ILE A 134 8.90 -6.71 -3.95
C ILE A 134 8.61 -5.81 -2.75
N THR A 135 9.03 -4.56 -2.82
CA THR A 135 8.86 -3.59 -1.74
C THR A 135 8.18 -2.33 -2.26
N LEU A 136 7.16 -1.87 -1.55
CA LEU A 136 6.55 -0.57 -1.70
C LEU A 136 6.69 0.19 -0.39
N ARG A 137 7.30 1.36 -0.45
CA ARG A 137 7.48 2.29 0.69
C ARG A 137 6.79 3.59 0.37
N TRP A 138 6.12 4.17 1.36
CA TRP A 138 5.51 5.50 1.24
C TRP A 138 5.62 6.26 2.55
N SER A 139 5.58 7.59 2.49
CA SER A 139 5.39 8.42 3.68
C SER A 139 4.00 9.03 3.65
N ASP A 140 3.35 9.07 4.80
CA ASP A 140 2.13 9.86 4.96
C ASP A 140 2.53 11.27 5.39
N ALA A 141 2.18 12.28 4.57
CA ALA A 141 2.46 13.70 4.87
C ALA A 141 1.85 14.19 6.20
N ARG A 142 0.98 13.37 6.81
CA ARG A 142 0.34 13.66 8.10
C ARG A 142 1.08 13.07 9.30
N ASN A 143 2.03 12.19 9.06
CA ASN A 143 2.80 11.53 10.11
C ASN A 143 4.28 11.84 9.87
N ASP A 144 4.75 12.93 10.43
CA ASP A 144 6.08 13.53 10.23
C ASP A 144 7.25 12.62 10.65
N THR A 145 6.97 11.40 11.13
CA THR A 145 7.99 10.52 11.74
C THR A 145 8.05 9.12 11.19
N GLY A 146 7.20 8.71 10.22
CA GLY A 146 7.15 7.32 9.79
C GLY A 146 7.05 7.09 8.29
N THR A 147 7.96 6.29 7.76
CA THR A 147 7.83 5.67 6.44
C THR A 147 7.14 4.33 6.61
N ASP A 148 5.93 4.18 6.07
CA ASP A 148 5.24 2.91 6.00
C ASP A 148 5.79 2.07 4.84
N SER A 149 5.77 0.75 4.98
CA SER A 149 6.21 -0.15 3.91
C SER A 149 5.44 -1.46 3.92
N VAL A 150 5.29 -2.04 2.74
CA VAL A 150 4.85 -3.42 2.53
C VAL A 150 5.91 -4.11 1.70
N ALA A 151 6.31 -5.30 2.11
CA ALA A 151 7.22 -6.14 1.36
C ALA A 151 6.63 -7.56 1.20
N LEU A 152 6.82 -8.14 0.03
CA LEU A 152 6.40 -9.51 -0.29
C LEU A 152 7.56 -10.25 -0.96
N GLN A 153 7.91 -11.41 -0.42
CA GLN A 153 8.85 -12.32 -1.06
C GLN A 153 8.10 -13.34 -1.92
N VAL A 154 8.53 -13.47 -3.17
CA VAL A 154 7.97 -14.41 -4.14
C VAL A 154 9.07 -15.35 -4.60
N LEU A 155 8.81 -16.65 -4.56
CA LEU A 155 9.69 -17.64 -5.19
C LEU A 155 9.44 -17.64 -6.69
N ALA A 156 10.50 -17.55 -7.48
CA ALA A 156 10.41 -17.72 -8.92
C ALA A 156 10.09 -19.20 -9.20
N GLN A 157 9.04 -19.46 -9.95
CA GLN A 157 8.80 -20.80 -10.47
C GLN A 157 9.87 -21.13 -11.50
N PRO A 158 10.48 -22.32 -11.45
CA PRO A 158 11.34 -22.75 -12.53
C PRO A 158 10.54 -22.77 -13.83
N PRO A 159 11.13 -22.39 -14.99
CA PRO A 159 10.45 -22.51 -16.26
C PRO A 159 10.00 -23.97 -16.42
N VAL A 160 8.73 -24.17 -16.77
CA VAL A 160 8.22 -25.51 -17.08
C VAL A 160 9.03 -26.00 -18.27
N ALA A 161 9.75 -27.13 -18.08
CA ALA A 161 10.43 -27.79 -19.17
C ALA A 161 9.35 -28.24 -20.17
N GLY A 162 9.31 -27.57 -21.33
CA GLY A 162 8.45 -27.92 -22.47
C GLY A 162 9.13 -28.93 -23.34
#